data_712a14f39355c3550b7d8324e2405053
#
_entry.id   712a14f39355c3550b7d8324e2405053
#
_cell.length_a   1.000
_cell.length_b   1.000
_cell.length_c   1.000
_cell.angle_alpha   90.00
_cell.angle_beta   90.00
_cell.angle_gamma   90.00
#
_symmetry.space_group_name_H-M   'P 1'
#
loop_
_entity.id
_entity.type
_entity.pdbx_description
1 polymer ?
#
loop_
_entity_poly.entity_id
_entity_poly.type
_entity_poly.pdbx_seq_one_letter_code
_entity_poly.pdbx_strand_id
1 'polypeptide(L)' 'MDVKNRLEEIRKQRGIKQEELAEALEVSRQTIGSLENGRYNPSITLAFKIARYFKMSIEEIFIYEEEKNEKE' A
#
# COMPACT_ATOMS: atom_id res chain seq x y z
N MET A 1 -15.94 6.17 -0.34
CA MET A 1 -14.62 6.64 -0.15
C MET A 1 -13.67 5.50 -0.11
N ASP A 2 -12.70 5.52 -0.92
CA ASP A 2 -11.74 4.47 -1.05
C ASP A 2 -10.32 4.91 -0.94
N VAL A 3 -9.49 4.04 -0.46
CA VAL A 3 -8.07 4.28 -0.48
C VAL A 3 -7.50 3.28 -1.46
N LYS A 4 -6.93 3.79 -2.55
CA LYS A 4 -6.31 2.92 -3.52
C LYS A 4 -4.83 3.00 -3.28
N ASN A 5 -4.10 2.01 -3.71
CA ASN A 5 -2.67 2.07 -3.51
C ASN A 5 -1.92 1.62 -4.75
N ARG A 6 -0.69 2.06 -4.84
CA ARG A 6 0.17 1.73 -5.94
C ARG A 6 1.24 0.75 -5.47
N LEU A 7 0.97 0.02 -4.40
CA LEU A 7 1.98 -0.83 -3.78
C LEU A 7 2.50 -1.88 -4.75
N GLU A 8 1.59 -2.55 -5.45
CA GLU A 8 2.00 -3.59 -6.38
C GLU A 8 2.84 -3.00 -7.49
N GLU A 9 2.42 -1.86 -8.03
CA GLU A 9 3.14 -1.21 -9.10
C GLU A 9 4.54 -0.84 -8.66
N ILE A 10 4.67 -0.22 -7.50
CA ILE A 10 5.97 0.22 -7.01
C ILE A 10 6.86 -0.98 -6.74
N ARG A 11 6.29 -2.02 -6.14
CA ARG A 11 7.04 -3.22 -5.83
C ARG A 11 7.61 -3.83 -7.10
N LYS A 12 6.75 -3.95 -8.12
CA LYS A 12 7.20 -4.56 -9.35
C LYS A 12 8.24 -3.71 -10.08
N GLN A 13 8.08 -2.41 -10.03
CA GLN A 13 9.05 -1.54 -10.64
C GLN A 13 10.42 -1.70 -10.03
N ARG A 14 10.48 -2.09 -8.76
CA ARG A 14 11.74 -2.27 -8.07
C ARG A 14 12.22 -3.71 -8.09
N GLY A 15 11.48 -4.58 -8.76
CA GLY A 15 11.88 -5.97 -8.89
C GLY A 15 11.81 -6.76 -7.59
N ILE A 16 10.91 -6.37 -6.69
CA ILE A 16 10.80 -7.00 -5.39
C ILE A 16 9.64 -7.96 -5.37
N LYS A 17 9.87 -9.16 -4.84
CA LYS A 17 8.80 -10.14 -4.77
C LYS A 17 7.95 -9.91 -3.54
N GLN A 18 6.72 -10.40 -3.58
CA GLN A 18 5.82 -10.24 -2.45
C GLN A 18 6.41 -10.84 -1.18
N GLU A 19 7.07 -11.97 -1.29
CA GLU A 19 7.66 -12.60 -0.12
C GLU A 19 8.77 -11.75 0.47
N GLU A 20 9.54 -11.13 -0.39
CA GLU A 20 10.64 -10.31 0.04
C GLU A 20 10.10 -9.08 0.79
N LEU A 21 9.07 -8.46 0.26
CA LEU A 21 8.48 -7.30 0.89
C LEU A 21 7.84 -7.69 2.22
N ALA A 22 7.16 -8.84 2.25
CA ALA A 22 6.51 -9.31 3.46
C ALA A 22 7.53 -9.49 4.57
N GLU A 23 8.66 -10.08 4.23
CA GLU A 23 9.69 -10.32 5.22
C GLU A 23 10.24 -9.01 5.74
N ALA A 24 10.48 -8.06 4.87
CA ALA A 24 11.02 -6.77 5.26
C ALA A 24 10.06 -6.02 6.17
N LEU A 25 8.77 -6.16 5.94
CA LEU A 25 7.77 -5.47 6.74
C LEU A 25 7.28 -6.30 7.93
N GLU A 26 7.79 -7.52 8.05
CA GLU A 26 7.40 -8.41 9.14
C GLU A 26 5.93 -8.76 9.15
N VAL A 27 5.40 -9.04 7.99
CA VAL A 27 4.02 -9.47 7.85
C VAL A 27 4.01 -10.68 6.93
N SER A 28 2.87 -11.34 6.79
CA SER A 28 2.79 -12.51 5.94
C SER A 28 2.67 -12.07 4.47
N ARG A 29 3.04 -12.97 3.57
CA ARG A 29 2.90 -12.70 2.16
C ARG A 29 1.42 -12.49 1.82
N GLN A 30 0.53 -13.21 2.52
CA GLN A 30 -0.88 -13.06 2.30
C GLN A 30 -1.34 -11.63 2.63
N THR A 31 -0.73 -11.03 3.65
CA THR A 31 -1.04 -9.66 4.01
C THR A 31 -0.66 -8.73 2.87
N ILE A 32 0.50 -8.95 2.24
CA ILE A 32 0.91 -8.12 1.13
C ILE A 32 -0.09 -8.26 -0.02
N GLY A 33 -0.50 -9.49 -0.32
CA GLY A 33 -1.47 -9.72 -1.38
C GLY A 33 -2.79 -9.01 -1.11
N SER A 34 -3.25 -9.06 0.14
CA SER A 34 -4.51 -8.42 0.49
C SER A 34 -4.41 -6.90 0.39
N LEU A 35 -3.26 -6.35 0.76
CA LEU A 35 -3.06 -4.92 0.63
C LEU A 35 -3.07 -4.53 -0.84
N GLU A 36 -2.36 -5.28 -1.67
CA GLU A 36 -2.27 -4.94 -3.08
C GLU A 36 -3.59 -5.07 -3.79
N ASN A 37 -4.42 -5.99 -3.34
CA ASN A 37 -5.72 -6.18 -3.94
C ASN A 37 -6.76 -5.20 -3.42
N GLY A 38 -6.40 -4.37 -2.47
CA GLY A 38 -7.33 -3.39 -1.93
C GLY A 38 -8.36 -4.00 -1.00
N ARG A 39 -8.12 -5.22 -0.50
CA ARG A 39 -9.07 -5.85 0.39
C ARG A 39 -9.12 -5.21 1.74
N TYR A 40 -8.04 -4.59 2.15
CA TYR A 40 -8.11 -3.84 3.38
C TYR A 40 -7.00 -2.80 3.38
N ASN A 41 -7.13 -1.83 4.26
CA ASN A 41 -6.13 -0.78 4.34
C ASN A 41 -5.17 -1.11 5.45
N PRO A 42 -3.91 -0.70 5.34
CA PRO A 42 -2.93 -1.02 6.37
C PRO A 42 -3.18 -0.22 7.62
N SER A 43 -2.69 -0.73 8.75
CA SER A 43 -2.67 0.07 9.96
C SER A 43 -1.75 1.24 9.71
N ILE A 44 -1.85 2.24 10.55
CA ILE A 44 -1.02 3.42 10.36
C ILE A 44 0.44 3.03 10.54
N THR A 45 0.75 2.12 11.45
CA THR A 45 2.12 1.68 11.64
C THR A 45 2.64 1.00 10.39
N LEU A 46 1.83 0.12 9.79
CA LEU A 46 2.27 -0.58 8.60
C LEU A 46 2.44 0.39 7.44
N ALA A 47 1.55 1.39 7.33
CA ALA A 47 1.67 2.38 6.26
C ALA A 47 3.00 3.13 6.36
N PHE A 48 3.41 3.49 7.59
CA PHE A 48 4.69 4.16 7.77
C PHE A 48 5.86 3.22 7.43
N LYS A 49 5.75 1.95 7.78
CA LYS A 49 6.82 1.00 7.47
C LYS A 49 6.98 0.87 5.96
N ILE A 50 5.87 0.80 5.25
CA ILE A 50 5.90 0.69 3.81
C ILE A 50 6.55 1.93 3.20
N ALA A 51 6.12 3.11 3.65
CA ALA A 51 6.66 4.35 3.12
C ALA A 51 8.16 4.43 3.36
N ARG A 52 8.61 4.06 4.55
CA ARG A 52 10.02 4.10 4.84
C ARG A 52 10.80 3.09 4.03
N TYR A 53 10.24 1.93 3.82
CA TYR A 53 10.92 0.90 3.06
C TYR A 53 11.20 1.38 1.64
N PHE A 54 10.21 2.03 1.01
CA PHE A 54 10.37 2.49 -0.34
C PHE A 54 10.94 3.90 -0.42
N LYS A 55 11.12 4.56 0.72
CA LYS A 55 11.59 5.93 0.78
C LYS A 55 10.70 6.85 -0.02
N MET A 56 9.41 6.69 0.18
CA MET A 56 8.39 7.48 -0.48
C MET A 56 7.43 7.99 0.57
N SER A 57 6.66 8.99 0.25
CA SER A 57 5.68 9.48 1.19
C SER A 57 4.46 8.56 1.15
N ILE A 58 3.67 8.57 2.20
CA ILE A 58 2.47 7.76 2.23
C ILE A 58 1.56 8.18 1.10
N GLU A 59 1.46 9.46 0.81
CA GLU A 59 0.59 9.94 -0.25
C GLU A 59 1.02 9.49 -1.64
N GLU A 60 2.28 9.15 -1.80
CA GLU A 60 2.73 8.67 -3.09
C GLU A 60 2.35 7.21 -3.29
N ILE A 61 2.09 6.50 -2.20
CA ILE A 61 1.77 5.08 -2.27
C ILE A 61 0.29 4.84 -2.12
N PHE A 62 -0.35 5.53 -1.16
CA PHE A 62 -1.76 5.33 -0.89
C PHE A 62 -2.54 6.57 -1.32
N ILE A 63 -3.52 6.38 -2.18
CA ILE A 63 -4.25 7.48 -2.75
C ILE A 63 -5.66 7.47 -2.21
N TYR A 64 -6.01 8.54 -1.50
CA TYR A 64 -7.34 8.64 -0.92
C TYR A 64 -8.25 9.32 -1.94
N GLU A 65 -9.29 8.64 -2.34
CA GLU A 65 -10.21 9.20 -3.29
C GLU A 65 -11.51 9.48 -2.59
N GLU A 66 -11.87 10.74 -2.53
CA GLU A 66 -13.10 11.12 -1.94
C GLU A 66 -14.15 11.00 -2.96
N GLU A 67 -15.29 10.45 -2.61
CA GLU A 67 -16.34 10.32 -3.54
C GLU A 67 -16.86 11.70 -3.80
N LYS A 68 -16.93 12.11 -5.05
CA LYS A 68 -17.38 13.40 -5.34
C LYS A 68 -18.83 13.44 -5.12
N ASN A 69 -19.28 14.37 -4.32
CA ASN A 69 -20.67 14.47 -4.09
C ASN A 69 -21.11 15.65 -4.85
N GLU A 70 -21.56 15.46 -5.97
CA GLU A 70 -21.94 16.48 -6.78
C GLU A 70 -22.97 17.33 -6.31
N LYS A 71 -23.70 17.01 -5.40
CA LYS A 71 -24.65 17.81 -4.95
C LYS A 71 -24.21 18.94 -4.28
N GLU A 72 -23.14 18.95 -3.89
CA GLU A 72 -22.75 20.04 -3.17
C GLU A 72 -22.35 21.03 -3.86
#